data_c0531c6475511dc8afd144679f1122f2
#
_entry.id   c0531c6475511dc8afd144679f1122f2
#
_cell.length_a   1.000
_cell.length_b   1.000
_cell.length_c   1.000
_cell.angle_alpha   90.00
_cell.angle_beta   90.00
_cell.angle_gamma   90.00
#
_symmetry.space_group_name_H-M   'P 1'
#
loop_
_entity.id
_entity.type
_entity.pdbx_description
1 polymer ?
#
loop_
_entity_poly.entity_id
_entity_poly.type
_entity_poly.pdbx_seq_one_letter_code
_entity_poly.pdbx_strand_id
1 'polypeptide(L)'
;LHVIGAESQAYGSDYFISIHSNAHQDGAVTNYPLFIHKGYDNSESNSGSIWGERILWTHHYEIWQQGQEHNSYPNYNNNNKNIRGGMSMNGWDYGVLRTQYRPGTLVEGYFHTYQPGRHRAMQPDWCRQEGLRYFRGFTQMYGTAKDTKGYIMGYIRTKDKQINQTNYTGRAGNDIYYPLNGAKVVLRDANGKIIKTDN
;
A
#
# COMPACT_ATOMS: atom_id res chain seq x y z
N LEU A 1 6.36 -12.91 -17.82
CA LEU A 1 5.35 -12.74 -16.75
C LEU A 1 4.53 -14.02 -16.55
N HIS A 2 4.17 -14.77 -17.61
CA HIS A 2 3.44 -16.04 -17.45
C HIS A 2 4.28 -17.13 -16.73
N VAL A 3 5.59 -17.10 -16.89
CA VAL A 3 6.52 -18.05 -16.27
C VAL A 3 6.48 -17.93 -14.74
N ILE A 4 6.45 -16.70 -14.21
CA ILE A 4 6.47 -16.44 -12.76
C ILE A 4 5.27 -17.08 -12.04
N GLY A 5 4.06 -16.96 -12.61
CA GLY A 5 2.88 -17.61 -12.04
C GLY A 5 2.97 -19.14 -12.05
N ALA A 6 3.52 -19.72 -13.13
CA ALA A 6 3.72 -21.16 -13.24
C ALA A 6 4.81 -21.66 -12.27
N GLU A 7 5.89 -20.92 -12.09
CA GLU A 7 6.96 -21.24 -11.13
C GLU A 7 6.44 -21.20 -9.69
N SER A 8 5.66 -20.19 -9.32
CA SER A 8 5.00 -20.10 -8.02
C SER A 8 4.10 -21.30 -7.76
N GLN A 9 3.36 -21.74 -8.79
CA GLN A 9 2.54 -22.93 -8.73
C GLN A 9 3.38 -24.20 -8.52
N ALA A 10 4.47 -24.37 -9.29
CA ALA A 10 5.38 -25.51 -9.19
C ALA A 10 6.11 -25.58 -7.85
N TYR A 11 6.45 -24.42 -7.29
CA TYR A 11 7.05 -24.30 -5.96
C TYR A 11 6.11 -24.71 -4.83
N GLY A 12 4.80 -24.72 -5.07
CA GLY A 12 3.81 -25.08 -4.06
C GLY A 12 3.54 -23.99 -3.03
N SER A 13 3.69 -22.72 -3.41
CA SER A 13 3.46 -21.58 -2.52
C SER A 13 2.02 -21.55 -1.97
N ASP A 14 1.85 -21.20 -0.71
CA ASP A 14 0.53 -21.06 -0.08
C ASP A 14 -0.19 -19.79 -0.55
N TYR A 15 0.57 -18.75 -0.82
CA TYR A 15 0.06 -17.47 -1.32
C TYR A 15 1.08 -16.78 -2.22
N PHE A 16 0.61 -16.22 -3.32
CA PHE A 16 1.41 -15.45 -4.26
C PHE A 16 1.14 -13.95 -4.08
N ILE A 17 2.19 -13.15 -3.98
CA ILE A 17 2.07 -11.69 -3.97
C ILE A 17 2.99 -11.08 -5.02
N SER A 18 2.45 -10.19 -5.85
CA SER A 18 3.19 -9.38 -6.82
C SER A 18 3.05 -7.92 -6.44
N ILE A 19 4.16 -7.27 -6.08
CA ILE A 19 4.15 -5.90 -5.54
C ILE A 19 4.49 -4.92 -6.66
N HIS A 20 3.57 -3.99 -6.90
CA HIS A 20 3.63 -2.99 -7.96
C HIS A 20 3.28 -1.59 -7.45
N SER A 21 3.40 -0.62 -8.33
CA SER A 21 2.84 0.71 -8.21
C SER A 21 1.97 1.04 -9.43
N ASN A 22 0.88 1.72 -9.21
CA ASN A 22 -0.10 2.08 -10.22
C ASN A 22 0.24 3.41 -10.91
N ALA A 23 -0.44 3.67 -12.00
CA ALA A 23 -0.37 4.92 -12.75
C ALA A 23 -1.76 5.45 -13.07
N HIS A 24 -1.88 6.76 -13.13
CA HIS A 24 -3.01 7.47 -13.69
C HIS A 24 -2.47 8.51 -14.67
N GLN A 25 -3.33 9.23 -15.38
CA GLN A 25 -2.87 10.31 -16.26
C GLN A 25 -2.00 11.32 -15.51
N ASP A 26 -1.05 11.93 -16.18
CA ASP A 26 -0.13 12.90 -15.60
C ASP A 26 -0.88 14.07 -14.95
N GLY A 27 -0.35 14.53 -13.81
CA GLY A 27 -0.96 15.60 -13.02
C GLY A 27 -2.16 15.18 -12.17
N ALA A 28 -2.56 13.91 -12.20
CA ALA A 28 -3.62 13.42 -11.34
C ALA A 28 -3.20 13.36 -9.88
N VAL A 29 -4.13 13.71 -9.00
CA VAL A 29 -3.97 13.55 -7.54
C VAL A 29 -4.47 12.18 -7.05
N THR A 30 -4.70 11.25 -7.96
CA THR A 30 -5.16 9.90 -7.67
C THR A 30 -4.08 9.11 -6.95
N ASN A 31 -4.39 8.62 -5.76
CA ASN A 31 -3.46 7.82 -4.97
C ASN A 31 -4.21 6.98 -3.93
N TYR A 32 -4.20 5.66 -4.08
CA TYR A 32 -4.82 4.69 -3.16
C TYR A 32 -4.20 3.30 -3.38
N PRO A 33 -4.20 2.41 -2.38
CA PRO A 33 -3.78 1.03 -2.59
C PRO A 33 -4.87 0.26 -3.32
N LEU A 34 -4.47 -0.59 -4.27
CA LEU A 34 -5.36 -1.47 -5.01
C LEU A 34 -4.80 -2.89 -5.00
N PHE A 35 -5.65 -3.85 -4.67
CA PHE A 35 -5.32 -5.27 -4.64
C PHE A 35 -6.13 -5.98 -5.72
N ILE A 36 -5.46 -6.77 -6.53
CA ILE A 36 -6.07 -7.37 -7.72
C ILE A 36 -5.83 -8.88 -7.69
N HIS A 37 -6.90 -9.64 -7.75
CA HIS A 37 -6.86 -11.09 -7.89
C HIS A 37 -7.26 -11.53 -9.30
N LYS A 38 -7.01 -12.80 -9.62
CA LYS A 38 -7.43 -13.41 -10.87
C LYS A 38 -8.95 -13.55 -10.91
N GLY A 39 -9.55 -13.28 -12.08
CA GLY A 39 -10.96 -13.50 -12.34
C GLY A 39 -11.84 -12.30 -11.97
N TYR A 40 -13.08 -12.59 -11.59
CA TYR A 40 -14.09 -11.58 -11.31
C TYR A 40 -14.18 -11.22 -9.83
N ASP A 41 -14.68 -10.01 -9.55
CA ASP A 41 -14.98 -9.57 -8.19
C ASP A 41 -15.88 -10.59 -7.48
N ASN A 42 -15.52 -10.94 -6.25
CA ASN A 42 -16.28 -11.86 -5.41
C ASN A 42 -16.52 -13.27 -6.02
N SER A 43 -15.68 -13.70 -6.94
CA SER A 43 -15.74 -15.05 -7.49
C SER A 43 -15.40 -16.10 -6.43
N GLU A 44 -16.26 -17.12 -6.24
CA GLU A 44 -16.01 -18.21 -5.31
C GLU A 44 -14.73 -18.99 -5.63
N SER A 45 -14.39 -19.11 -6.93
CA SER A 45 -13.15 -19.75 -7.38
C SER A 45 -11.89 -19.03 -6.90
N ASN A 46 -12.01 -17.79 -6.48
CA ASN A 46 -10.93 -16.95 -5.97
C ASN A 46 -11.05 -16.63 -4.48
N SER A 47 -11.90 -17.36 -3.76
CA SER A 47 -12.20 -17.09 -2.33
C SER A 47 -10.95 -17.01 -1.47
N GLY A 48 -9.95 -17.86 -1.72
CA GLY A 48 -8.66 -17.82 -1.01
C GLY A 48 -7.86 -16.55 -1.32
N SER A 49 -7.87 -16.07 -2.56
CA SER A 49 -7.25 -14.80 -2.95
C SER A 49 -7.94 -13.62 -2.28
N ILE A 50 -9.27 -13.56 -2.37
CA ILE A 50 -10.08 -12.48 -1.80
C ILE A 50 -9.93 -12.42 -0.28
N TRP A 51 -9.91 -13.56 0.39
CA TRP A 51 -9.68 -13.63 1.83
C TRP A 51 -8.31 -13.07 2.22
N GLY A 52 -7.26 -13.51 1.56
CA GLY A 52 -5.90 -13.03 1.80
C GLY A 52 -5.75 -11.53 1.49
N GLU A 53 -6.33 -11.07 0.39
CA GLU A 53 -6.34 -9.66 0.02
C GLU A 53 -7.00 -8.77 1.06
N ARG A 54 -8.12 -9.18 1.64
CA ARG A 54 -8.80 -8.44 2.71
C ARG A 54 -7.88 -8.25 3.93
N ILE A 55 -7.15 -9.30 4.31
CA ILE A 55 -6.21 -9.25 5.42
C ILE A 55 -5.03 -8.32 5.08
N LEU A 56 -4.39 -8.53 3.94
CA LEU A 56 -3.26 -7.73 3.49
C LEU A 56 -3.65 -6.26 3.33
N TRP A 57 -4.81 -6.00 2.73
CA TRP A 57 -5.32 -4.64 2.55
C TRP A 57 -5.58 -3.94 3.88
N THR A 58 -6.15 -4.62 4.86
CA THR A 58 -6.41 -4.06 6.18
C THR A 58 -5.12 -3.57 6.83
N HIS A 59 -4.06 -4.37 6.80
CA HIS A 59 -2.76 -3.97 7.33
C HIS A 59 -2.09 -2.89 6.48
N HIS A 60 -2.17 -2.97 5.16
CA HIS A 60 -1.61 -1.96 4.28
C HIS A 60 -2.30 -0.61 4.45
N TYR A 61 -3.61 -0.61 4.62
CA TYR A 61 -4.41 0.59 4.83
C TYR A 61 -4.04 1.37 6.09
N GLU A 62 -3.47 0.72 7.11
CA GLU A 62 -2.97 1.41 8.30
C GLU A 62 -1.93 2.48 7.97
N ILE A 63 -1.07 2.27 6.97
CA ILE A 63 -0.10 3.27 6.51
C ILE A 63 -0.83 4.49 5.93
N TRP A 64 -1.90 4.23 5.18
CA TRP A 64 -2.68 5.24 4.49
C TRP A 64 -3.52 6.09 5.42
N GLN A 65 -4.11 5.49 6.44
CA GLN A 65 -4.90 6.21 7.44
C GLN A 65 -4.06 7.22 8.21
N GLN A 66 -2.87 6.81 8.60
CA GLN A 66 -1.97 7.65 9.38
C GLN A 66 -1.37 8.79 8.56
N GLY A 67 -1.10 8.55 7.30
CA GLY A 67 -0.53 9.54 6.39
C GLY A 67 -1.54 10.52 5.78
N GLN A 68 -2.83 10.32 5.93
CA GLN A 68 -3.90 11.07 5.24
C GLN A 68 -3.73 11.09 3.70
N GLU A 69 -3.13 10.05 3.17
CA GLU A 69 -2.64 10.04 1.80
C GLU A 69 -3.58 9.40 0.80
N HIS A 70 -4.57 8.68 1.29
CA HIS A 70 -5.50 8.11 0.35
C HIS A 70 -6.39 9.20 -0.22
N ASN A 71 -6.38 9.26 -1.49
CA ASN A 71 -7.47 9.86 -2.18
C ASN A 71 -8.62 8.87 -2.11
N SER A 72 -9.51 9.08 -1.18
CA SER A 72 -10.80 8.50 -1.36
C SER A 72 -11.26 8.89 -2.75
N TYR A 73 -11.32 7.99 -3.65
CA TYR A 73 -12.23 8.08 -4.77
C TYR A 73 -13.56 8.45 -4.13
N PRO A 74 -14.13 9.62 -4.42
CA PRO A 74 -15.30 10.11 -3.67
C PRO A 74 -16.50 9.15 -3.75
N ASN A 75 -16.49 8.22 -4.68
CA ASN A 75 -17.52 7.21 -4.87
C ASN A 75 -17.10 5.80 -4.47
N TYR A 76 -15.92 5.62 -3.90
CA TYR A 76 -15.45 4.34 -3.41
C TYR A 76 -15.82 4.14 -1.94
N ASN A 77 -17.00 4.57 -1.60
CA ASN A 77 -17.66 4.16 -0.39
C ASN A 77 -18.10 2.72 -0.53
N ASN A 78 -17.66 1.94 0.39
CA ASN A 78 -18.12 0.60 0.76
C ASN A 78 -17.29 -0.56 0.24
N ASN A 79 -16.80 -1.25 1.22
CA ASN A 79 -16.68 -2.69 1.24
C ASN A 79 -15.88 -3.27 0.06
N ASN A 80 -14.57 -3.06 0.08
CA ASN A 80 -13.63 -3.77 -0.79
C ASN A 80 -13.43 -3.24 -2.23
N LYS A 81 -13.69 -1.98 -2.49
CA LYS A 81 -13.46 -1.44 -3.84
C LYS A 81 -11.99 -1.29 -4.21
N ASN A 82 -11.10 -1.41 -3.22
CA ASN A 82 -9.68 -1.52 -3.45
C ASN A 82 -9.22 -2.98 -3.59
N ILE A 83 -10.18 -3.92 -3.63
CA ILE A 83 -9.96 -5.33 -3.87
C ILE A 83 -10.80 -5.72 -5.08
N ARG A 84 -10.16 -6.04 -6.19
CA ARG A 84 -10.82 -6.21 -7.48
C ARG A 84 -10.35 -7.47 -8.20
N GLY A 85 -11.24 -8.05 -8.98
CA GLY A 85 -10.86 -9.06 -9.95
C GLY A 85 -10.31 -8.42 -11.24
N GLY A 86 -9.24 -8.96 -11.79
CA GLY A 86 -8.65 -8.48 -13.03
C GLY A 86 -9.67 -8.46 -14.18
N MET A 87 -10.46 -9.51 -14.31
CA MET A 87 -11.53 -9.61 -15.30
C MET A 87 -12.61 -8.54 -15.12
N SER A 88 -12.97 -8.20 -13.87
CA SER A 88 -13.95 -7.15 -13.59
C SER A 88 -13.44 -5.76 -13.90
N MET A 89 -12.14 -5.53 -13.76
CA MET A 89 -11.52 -4.23 -14.00
C MET A 89 -11.25 -3.97 -15.47
N ASN A 90 -10.70 -4.97 -16.16
CA ASN A 90 -10.07 -4.77 -17.47
C ASN A 90 -10.69 -5.64 -18.56
N GLY A 91 -11.52 -6.61 -18.22
CA GLY A 91 -11.95 -7.67 -19.14
C GLY A 91 -10.87 -8.75 -19.39
N TRP A 92 -9.75 -8.68 -18.67
CA TRP A 92 -8.65 -9.65 -18.75
C TRP A 92 -7.85 -9.69 -17.45
N ASP A 93 -7.20 -10.83 -17.17
CA ASP A 93 -6.30 -10.97 -16.03
C ASP A 93 -4.87 -10.54 -16.38
N TYR A 94 -4.22 -9.91 -15.42
CA TYR A 94 -2.79 -9.57 -15.54
C TYR A 94 -1.94 -10.82 -15.76
N GLY A 95 -0.86 -10.65 -16.54
CA GLY A 95 -0.01 -11.77 -16.96
C GLY A 95 0.51 -12.64 -15.82
N VAL A 96 0.88 -12.04 -14.69
CA VAL A 96 1.36 -12.78 -13.51
C VAL A 96 0.24 -13.56 -12.81
N LEU A 97 -1.00 -13.09 -12.91
CA LEU A 97 -2.16 -13.73 -12.28
C LEU A 97 -2.81 -14.77 -13.19
N ARG A 98 -2.68 -14.64 -14.51
CA ARG A 98 -3.35 -15.50 -15.48
C ARG A 98 -2.99 -16.97 -15.30
N THR A 99 -1.74 -17.26 -15.04
CA THR A 99 -1.23 -18.62 -14.83
C THR A 99 -1.18 -19.04 -13.36
N GLN A 100 -1.62 -18.16 -12.46
CA GLN A 100 -1.66 -18.44 -11.03
C GLN A 100 -2.93 -19.24 -10.68
N TYR A 101 -2.73 -20.39 -10.02
CA TYR A 101 -3.81 -21.27 -9.52
C TYR A 101 -3.82 -21.38 -7.99
N ARG A 102 -2.83 -20.83 -7.33
CA ARG A 102 -2.80 -20.68 -5.87
C ARG A 102 -3.46 -19.35 -5.47
N PRO A 103 -3.92 -19.21 -4.24
CA PRO A 103 -4.33 -17.90 -3.73
C PRO A 103 -3.23 -16.86 -3.96
N GLY A 104 -3.61 -15.68 -4.40
CA GLY A 104 -2.62 -14.64 -4.65
C GLY A 104 -3.22 -13.33 -5.15
N THR A 105 -2.41 -12.29 -5.06
CA THR A 105 -2.77 -10.94 -5.45
C THR A 105 -1.63 -10.20 -6.11
N LEU A 106 -1.98 -9.28 -7.00
CA LEU A 106 -1.14 -8.20 -7.44
C LEU A 106 -1.52 -6.96 -6.62
N VAL A 107 -0.55 -6.36 -5.98
CA VAL A 107 -0.74 -5.16 -5.16
C VAL A 107 -0.19 -3.96 -5.89
N GLU A 108 -1.04 -2.97 -6.08
CA GLU A 108 -0.67 -1.62 -6.51
C GLU A 108 -0.64 -0.75 -5.26
N GLY A 109 0.50 -0.70 -4.57
CA GLY A 109 0.62 -0.10 -3.25
C GLY A 109 0.37 1.41 -3.22
N TYR A 110 0.61 2.10 -4.33
CA TYR A 110 0.43 3.54 -4.50
C TYR A 110 0.45 3.90 -5.99
N PHE A 111 0.16 5.15 -6.33
CA PHE A 111 0.28 5.67 -7.70
C PHE A 111 1.59 6.45 -7.85
N HIS A 112 2.50 5.95 -8.68
CA HIS A 112 3.78 6.64 -8.93
C HIS A 112 3.63 7.92 -9.75
N THR A 113 2.51 8.11 -10.42
CA THR A 113 2.15 9.36 -11.10
C THR A 113 1.71 10.45 -10.13
N TYR A 114 1.33 10.10 -8.89
CA TYR A 114 1.12 11.06 -7.81
C TYR A 114 2.47 11.37 -7.15
N GLN A 115 3.02 12.54 -7.43
CA GLN A 115 4.39 12.89 -7.03
C GLN A 115 4.67 12.77 -5.53
N PRO A 116 3.81 13.26 -4.61
CA PRO A 116 4.04 13.08 -3.20
C PRO A 116 4.12 11.60 -2.79
N GLY A 117 3.26 10.75 -3.35
CA GLY A 117 3.28 9.30 -3.13
C GLY A 117 4.57 8.67 -3.62
N ARG A 118 5.01 9.04 -4.82
CA ARG A 118 6.30 8.59 -5.38
C ARG A 118 7.49 8.99 -4.50
N HIS A 119 7.53 10.22 -4.01
CA HIS A 119 8.61 10.68 -3.13
C HIS A 119 8.64 9.88 -1.82
N ARG A 120 7.49 9.52 -1.27
CA ARG A 120 7.42 8.66 -0.09
C ARG A 120 7.90 7.25 -0.38
N ALA A 121 7.47 6.66 -1.47
CA ALA A 121 7.87 5.32 -1.88
C ALA A 121 9.38 5.19 -2.18
N MET A 122 10.07 6.29 -2.43
CA MET A 122 11.53 6.33 -2.54
C MET A 122 12.23 6.35 -1.17
N GLN A 123 11.52 6.49 -0.07
CA GLN A 123 12.10 6.48 1.28
C GLN A 123 12.22 5.05 1.81
N PRO A 124 13.41 4.62 2.25
CA PRO A 124 13.61 3.26 2.77
C PRO A 124 12.67 2.89 3.92
N ASP A 125 12.35 3.84 4.78
CA ASP A 125 11.48 3.59 5.92
C ASP A 125 10.02 3.38 5.50
N TRP A 126 9.56 4.04 4.43
CA TRP A 126 8.27 3.74 3.82
C TRP A 126 8.23 2.31 3.31
N CYS A 127 9.23 1.88 2.54
CA CYS A 127 9.32 0.52 2.02
C CYS A 127 9.35 -0.53 3.15
N ARG A 128 10.08 -0.23 4.24
CA ARG A 128 10.08 -1.10 5.42
C ARG A 128 8.71 -1.21 6.06
N GLN A 129 7.97 -0.10 6.16
CA GLN A 129 6.62 -0.12 6.72
C GLN A 129 5.66 -0.91 5.82
N GLU A 130 5.76 -0.74 4.52
CA GLU A 130 4.95 -1.53 3.58
C GLU A 130 5.25 -3.03 3.73
N GLY A 131 6.53 -3.42 3.72
CA GLY A 131 6.94 -4.80 3.95
C GLY A 131 6.46 -5.37 5.30
N LEU A 132 6.52 -4.56 6.36
CA LEU A 132 6.00 -4.94 7.68
C LEU A 132 4.50 -5.20 7.65
N ARG A 133 3.72 -4.42 6.89
CA ARG A 133 2.27 -4.62 6.76
C ARG A 133 1.96 -5.94 6.06
N TYR A 134 2.69 -6.27 5.00
CA TYR A 134 2.57 -7.59 4.36
C TYR A 134 2.96 -8.71 5.32
N PHE A 135 4.07 -8.57 6.04
CA PHE A 135 4.47 -9.54 7.07
C PHE A 135 3.37 -9.77 8.11
N ARG A 136 2.75 -8.71 8.64
CA ARG A 136 1.64 -8.81 9.59
C ARG A 136 0.42 -9.52 8.97
N GLY A 137 0.11 -9.21 7.73
CA GLY A 137 -0.96 -9.89 7.00
C GLY A 137 -0.69 -11.38 6.88
N PHE A 138 0.52 -11.78 6.48
CA PHE A 138 0.89 -13.19 6.38
C PHE A 138 0.92 -13.90 7.74
N THR A 139 1.40 -13.27 8.79
CA THR A 139 1.35 -13.85 10.14
C THR A 139 -0.07 -14.02 10.65
N GLN A 140 -0.97 -13.15 10.28
CA GLN A 140 -2.40 -13.30 10.57
C GLN A 140 -3.03 -14.45 9.77
N MET A 141 -2.71 -14.58 8.49
CA MET A 141 -3.24 -15.65 7.62
C MET A 141 -2.81 -17.04 8.08
N TYR A 142 -1.56 -17.18 8.47
CA TYR A 142 -0.96 -18.51 8.71
C TYR A 142 -0.71 -18.82 10.19
N GLY A 143 -1.20 -17.98 11.11
CA GLY A 143 -1.17 -18.24 12.55
C GLY A 143 0.23 -18.29 13.17
N THR A 144 1.23 -17.71 12.50
CA THR A 144 2.59 -17.59 13.04
C THR A 144 2.69 -16.49 14.09
N ALA A 145 3.85 -16.26 14.66
CA ALA A 145 4.04 -15.32 15.76
C ALA A 145 3.42 -13.95 15.48
N LYS A 146 2.63 -13.45 16.43
CA LYS A 146 2.07 -12.09 16.34
C LYS A 146 3.16 -11.06 16.60
N ASP A 147 3.27 -10.07 15.72
CA ASP A 147 4.04 -8.88 16.03
C ASP A 147 3.29 -8.04 17.07
N THR A 148 3.87 -7.98 18.26
CA THR A 148 3.30 -7.24 19.41
C THR A 148 3.82 -5.82 19.52
N LYS A 149 4.73 -5.40 18.62
CA LYS A 149 5.34 -4.07 18.66
C LYS A 149 4.41 -3.03 18.05
N GLY A 150 4.31 -1.88 18.71
CA GLY A 150 3.72 -0.68 18.13
C GLY A 150 4.73 0.05 17.25
N TYR A 151 4.24 0.72 16.21
CA TYR A 151 5.05 1.53 15.31
C TYR A 151 4.44 2.93 15.22
N ILE A 152 5.30 3.92 15.26
CA ILE A 152 4.95 5.32 15.02
C ILE A 152 5.69 5.73 13.76
N MET A 153 4.96 6.23 12.78
CA MET A 153 5.54 6.77 11.55
C MET A 153 4.82 8.05 11.17
N GLY A 154 5.50 8.88 10.41
CA GLY A 154 4.93 10.12 9.90
C GLY A 154 5.90 10.89 9.02
N TYR A 155 5.44 12.02 8.50
CA TYR A 155 6.24 12.93 7.69
C TYR A 155 6.25 14.29 8.34
N ILE A 156 7.44 14.89 8.45
CA ILE A 156 7.61 16.24 8.96
C ILE A 156 7.81 17.15 7.76
N ARG A 157 6.99 18.18 7.68
CA ARG A 157 7.02 19.15 6.60
C ARG A 157 7.14 20.57 7.16
N THR A 158 7.61 21.47 6.32
CA THR A 158 7.61 22.89 6.65
C THR A 158 6.17 23.38 6.82
N LYS A 159 5.99 24.38 7.66
CA LYS A 159 4.67 24.96 7.91
C LYS A 159 4.29 26.03 6.85
N ASP A 160 5.28 26.66 6.24
CA ASP A 160 5.16 27.89 5.49
C ASP A 160 5.78 27.84 4.09
N LYS A 161 6.57 26.80 3.79
CA LYS A 161 7.22 26.68 2.48
C LYS A 161 6.48 25.69 1.60
N GLN A 162 5.67 26.22 0.70
CA GLN A 162 4.98 25.43 -0.30
C GLN A 162 5.90 25.02 -1.44
N ILE A 163 5.65 23.84 -1.99
CA ILE A 163 6.34 23.34 -3.18
C ILE A 163 5.83 24.11 -4.38
N ASN A 164 6.72 24.92 -4.96
CA ASN A 164 6.44 25.68 -6.17
C ASN A 164 7.31 25.13 -7.30
N GLN A 165 6.93 23.96 -7.82
CA GLN A 165 7.59 23.34 -8.95
C GLN A 165 6.58 23.13 -10.07
N THR A 166 6.98 23.47 -11.29
CA THR A 166 6.21 23.15 -12.48
C THR A 166 5.96 21.62 -12.51
N ASN A 167 4.76 21.20 -12.75
CA ASN A 167 4.34 19.79 -12.76
C ASN A 167 4.29 19.10 -11.38
N TYR A 168 4.44 19.81 -10.27
CA TYR A 168 4.16 19.22 -8.96
C TYR A 168 2.68 19.40 -8.62
N THR A 169 1.97 18.29 -8.52
CA THR A 169 0.57 18.28 -8.12
C THR A 169 0.44 17.56 -6.79
N GLY A 170 0.36 18.36 -5.71
CA GLY A 170 0.04 17.86 -4.37
C GLY A 170 -1.41 18.16 -4.02
N ARG A 171 -1.95 17.40 -3.09
CA ARG A 171 -3.25 17.73 -2.49
C ARG A 171 -3.13 18.90 -1.52
N ALA A 172 -4.23 19.60 -1.34
CA ALA A 172 -4.35 20.54 -0.22
C ALA A 172 -3.99 19.84 1.10
N GLY A 173 -3.40 20.57 2.02
CA GLY A 173 -2.90 20.05 3.28
C GLY A 173 -1.38 19.79 3.22
N ASN A 174 -0.93 18.68 3.79
CA ASN A 174 0.49 18.46 4.00
C ASN A 174 1.30 18.20 2.71
N ASP A 175 0.68 17.69 1.67
CA ASP A 175 1.38 17.32 0.44
C ASP A 175 1.90 18.50 -0.40
N ILE A 176 1.41 19.69 -0.14
CA ILE A 176 1.85 20.90 -0.81
C ILE A 176 3.06 21.57 -0.16
N TYR A 177 3.55 21.07 0.97
CA TYR A 177 4.69 21.66 1.68
C TYR A 177 5.95 20.82 1.51
N TYR A 178 7.11 21.48 1.53
CA TYR A 178 8.40 20.79 1.48
C TYR A 178 8.63 19.90 2.70
N PRO A 179 9.25 18.73 2.54
CA PRO A 179 9.73 17.96 3.68
C PRO A 179 10.76 18.78 4.49
N LEU A 180 10.71 18.63 5.80
CA LEU A 180 11.63 19.28 6.73
C LEU A 180 12.72 18.29 7.14
N ASN A 181 13.93 18.50 6.67
CA ASN A 181 15.11 17.73 7.04
C ASN A 181 15.69 18.23 8.36
N GLY A 182 16.34 17.34 9.12
CA GLY A 182 17.01 17.68 10.37
C GLY A 182 16.04 18.05 11.51
N ALA A 183 14.78 17.64 11.41
CA ALA A 183 13.83 17.84 12.49
C ALA A 183 14.13 16.89 13.65
N LYS A 184 14.27 17.44 14.87
CA LYS A 184 14.41 16.62 16.08
C LYS A 184 13.09 15.99 16.43
N VAL A 185 13.06 14.66 16.44
CA VAL A 185 11.89 13.85 16.84
C VAL A 185 12.12 13.27 18.22
N VAL A 186 11.16 13.45 19.10
CA VAL A 186 11.26 12.97 20.49
C VAL A 186 10.04 12.11 20.83
N LEU A 187 10.30 10.86 21.14
CA LEU A 187 9.27 9.95 21.66
C LEU A 187 9.21 10.08 23.17
N ARG A 188 8.02 10.32 23.71
CA ARG A 188 7.74 10.41 25.13
C ARG A 188 6.70 9.37 25.55
N ASP A 189 6.79 8.91 26.79
CA ASP A 189 5.72 8.11 27.41
C ASP A 189 4.54 8.99 27.86
N ALA A 190 3.53 8.35 28.43
CA ALA A 190 2.33 9.04 28.94
C ALA A 190 2.62 10.05 30.06
N ASN A 191 3.75 9.92 30.75
CA ASN A 191 4.18 10.82 31.81
C ASN A 191 5.11 11.94 31.30
N GLY A 192 5.33 12.00 29.99
CA GLY A 192 6.20 12.99 29.37
C GLY A 192 7.70 12.67 29.40
N LYS A 193 8.10 11.53 29.94
CA LYS A 193 9.50 11.10 29.99
C LYS A 193 9.97 10.74 28.58
N ILE A 194 11.14 11.21 28.19
CA ILE A 194 11.75 10.89 26.89
C ILE A 194 12.16 9.42 26.87
N ILE A 195 11.60 8.68 25.90
CA ILE A 195 11.94 7.28 25.61
C ILE A 195 13.03 7.21 24.54
N LYS A 196 12.89 8.01 23.50
CA LYS A 196 13.84 8.05 22.37
C LYS A 196 13.90 9.45 21.77
N THR A 197 15.06 9.81 21.27
CA THR A 197 15.28 10.99 20.45
C THR A 197 15.96 10.56 19.14
N ASP A 198 15.55 11.14 18.03
CA ASP A 198 16.13 10.94 16.69
C ASP A 198 16.24 12.30 15.99
N ASN A 199 17.25 12.48 15.13
CA ASN A 199 17.51 13.72 14.39
C ASN A 199 17.48 13.47 12.89
#